data_6a3cbd57190705a5b6df56c30a8bd19a
#
_entry.id   6a3cbd57190705a5b6df56c30a8bd19a
#
_cell.length_a   1.000
_cell.length_b   1.000
_cell.length_c   1.000
_cell.angle_alpha   90.00
_cell.angle_beta   90.00
_cell.angle_gamma   90.00
#
_symmetry.space_group_name_H-M   'P 1'
#
loop_
_entity.id
_entity.type
_entity.pdbx_description
1 polymer ?
#
loop_
_entity_poly.entity_id
_entity_poly.type
_entity_poly.pdbx_seq_one_letter_code
_entity_poly.pdbx_strand_id
1 'polypeptide(L)'
;MPNILVTGGAGFIGSHTCVALLNAGYDIIIADNFSNSKPEALNRIKTITGKDFRFYEVDLLDLEKLEKIFEENSVDAVIHFAGYKAVGESVAQPVKYYHNNITGTLMLIKAMAKYGCKKIVFSSSATVYGPVNPIPYVEDMPTSATNPYGYTKLMIEQILKDVFVSDNDWSISLLRYFNPIGAHPSGLIGEDPNGIPNNLLPYICQVAVGKLERLGVFGDDYDTPDGTGVRDYIHVCDLADGHLCAVKYVLEHKGVEAVNLGTGKGSSVFDVLHSFEKACGKQLPYKVLPRRPGDLPAYYAKTDKAKELFGWEAKYDLDQMTADSWNFISKNPNGL
;
A
#
# COMPACT_ATOMS: atom_id res chain seq x y z
N MET A 1 -6.25 4.59 -25.11
CA MET A 1 -6.50 3.82 -23.85
C MET A 1 -6.65 4.82 -22.73
N PRO A 2 -7.32 4.50 -21.61
CA PRO A 2 -7.37 5.41 -20.47
C PRO A 2 -5.97 5.70 -19.95
N ASN A 3 -5.74 6.96 -19.56
CA ASN A 3 -4.47 7.44 -19.04
C ASN A 3 -4.58 7.67 -17.54
N ILE A 4 -3.81 6.95 -16.74
CA ILE A 4 -3.93 6.88 -15.29
C ILE A 4 -2.77 7.64 -14.64
N LEU A 5 -3.09 8.67 -13.85
CA LEU A 5 -2.10 9.32 -13.00
C LEU A 5 -1.88 8.49 -11.72
N VAL A 6 -0.64 8.10 -11.45
CA VAL A 6 -0.26 7.34 -10.26
C VAL A 6 0.64 8.22 -9.39
N THR A 7 0.10 8.77 -8.31
CA THR A 7 0.90 9.53 -7.33
C THR A 7 1.58 8.57 -6.36
N GLY A 8 2.87 8.77 -6.07
CA GLY A 8 3.67 7.81 -5.31
C GLY A 8 4.00 6.54 -6.11
N GLY A 9 4.02 6.65 -7.45
CA GLY A 9 4.19 5.51 -8.34
C GLY A 9 5.58 4.89 -8.37
N ALA A 10 6.61 5.56 -7.83
CA ALA A 10 7.95 4.99 -7.63
C ALA A 10 8.09 4.23 -6.31
N GLY A 11 7.09 4.27 -5.41
CA GLY A 11 7.07 3.54 -4.14
C GLY A 11 6.83 2.04 -4.31
N PHE A 12 6.85 1.29 -3.19
CA PHE A 12 6.68 -0.16 -3.18
C PHE A 12 5.38 -0.61 -3.88
N ILE A 13 4.22 -0.21 -3.38
CA ILE A 13 2.93 -0.62 -3.97
C ILE A 13 2.73 0.07 -5.34
N GLY A 14 3.10 1.34 -5.45
CA GLY A 14 2.95 2.13 -6.67
C GLY A 14 3.68 1.52 -7.87
N SER A 15 4.94 1.08 -7.71
CA SER A 15 5.73 0.49 -8.79
C SER A 15 5.13 -0.83 -9.30
N HIS A 16 4.65 -1.70 -8.40
CA HIS A 16 3.97 -2.94 -8.79
C HIS A 16 2.63 -2.66 -9.49
N THR A 17 1.88 -1.65 -9.02
CA THR A 17 0.64 -1.22 -9.68
C THR A 17 0.90 -0.61 -11.06
N CYS A 18 1.97 0.16 -11.22
CA CYS A 18 2.38 0.68 -12.54
C CYS A 18 2.69 -0.47 -13.52
N VAL A 19 3.39 -1.52 -13.07
CA VAL A 19 3.64 -2.72 -13.88
C VAL A 19 2.32 -3.39 -14.28
N ALA A 20 1.39 -3.59 -13.34
CA ALA A 20 0.09 -4.21 -13.62
C ALA A 20 -0.74 -3.41 -14.62
N LEU A 21 -0.81 -2.08 -14.46
CA LEU A 21 -1.52 -1.18 -15.38
C LEU A 21 -0.91 -1.20 -16.79
N LEU A 22 0.41 -1.08 -16.90
CA LEU A 22 1.09 -1.13 -18.18
C LEU A 22 0.87 -2.47 -18.89
N ASN A 23 0.98 -3.59 -18.17
CA ASN A 23 0.74 -4.92 -18.74
C ASN A 23 -0.72 -5.11 -19.18
N ALA A 24 -1.68 -4.50 -18.48
CA ALA A 24 -3.08 -4.49 -18.86
C ALA A 24 -3.41 -3.52 -20.04
N GLY A 25 -2.42 -2.77 -20.52
CA GLY A 25 -2.56 -1.89 -21.68
C GLY A 25 -3.00 -0.46 -21.38
N TYR A 26 -2.98 -0.03 -20.11
CA TYR A 26 -3.21 1.37 -19.76
C TYR A 26 -1.97 2.21 -20.06
N ASP A 27 -2.19 3.48 -20.41
CA ASP A 27 -1.15 4.50 -20.36
C ASP A 27 -1.06 5.03 -18.93
N ILE A 28 0.14 5.34 -18.45
CA ILE A 28 0.34 5.87 -17.11
C ILE A 28 1.17 7.15 -17.10
N ILE A 29 0.90 7.96 -16.09
CA ILE A 29 1.71 9.10 -15.69
C ILE A 29 2.10 8.87 -14.24
N ILE A 30 3.39 8.93 -13.92
CA ILE A 30 3.84 8.79 -12.53
C ILE A 30 4.19 10.18 -11.98
N ALA A 31 3.69 10.50 -10.79
CA ALA A 31 4.07 11.66 -9.99
C ALA A 31 4.66 11.20 -8.66
N ASP A 32 5.92 11.53 -8.40
CA ASP A 32 6.63 11.14 -7.17
C ASP A 32 7.69 12.18 -6.82
N ASN A 33 7.95 12.45 -5.55
CA ASN A 33 8.99 13.40 -5.10
C ASN A 33 10.22 12.68 -4.55
N PHE A 34 10.28 11.35 -4.64
CA PHE A 34 11.34 10.49 -4.13
C PHE A 34 11.66 10.64 -2.63
N SER A 35 10.75 11.18 -1.84
CA SER A 35 10.95 11.33 -0.40
C SER A 35 11.12 9.98 0.33
N ASN A 36 10.50 8.92 -0.18
CA ASN A 36 10.59 7.55 0.37
C ASN A 36 10.57 6.48 -0.74
N SER A 37 11.05 6.83 -1.92
CA SER A 37 11.18 5.97 -3.10
C SER A 37 12.52 6.26 -3.78
N LYS A 38 12.83 5.53 -4.84
CA LYS A 38 14.09 5.69 -5.58
C LYS A 38 13.85 5.80 -7.08
N PRO A 39 14.60 6.66 -7.81
CA PRO A 39 14.50 6.79 -9.27
C PRO A 39 14.70 5.48 -10.02
N GLU A 40 15.51 4.56 -9.49
CA GLU A 40 15.77 3.26 -10.07
C GLU A 40 14.50 2.41 -10.24
N ALA A 41 13.48 2.59 -9.39
CA ALA A 41 12.19 1.92 -9.55
C ALA A 41 11.56 2.21 -10.93
N LEU A 42 11.71 3.42 -11.45
CA LEU A 42 11.19 3.79 -12.77
C LEU A 42 11.89 3.03 -13.91
N ASN A 43 13.21 2.89 -13.83
CA ASN A 43 13.99 2.12 -14.82
C ASN A 43 13.56 0.65 -14.80
N ARG A 44 13.34 0.10 -13.62
CA ARG A 44 12.95 -1.30 -13.46
C ARG A 44 11.52 -1.58 -13.92
N ILE A 45 10.57 -0.64 -13.72
CA ILE A 45 9.24 -0.73 -14.33
C ILE A 45 9.35 -0.82 -15.87
N LYS A 46 10.17 0.04 -16.49
CA LYS A 46 10.43 -0.02 -17.95
C LYS A 46 11.07 -1.34 -18.37
N THR A 47 12.02 -1.84 -17.60
CA THR A 47 12.69 -3.13 -17.87
C THR A 47 11.71 -4.30 -17.81
N ILE A 48 10.82 -4.33 -16.81
CA ILE A 48 9.84 -5.41 -16.63
C ILE A 48 8.79 -5.40 -17.74
N THR A 49 8.32 -4.21 -18.11
CA THR A 49 7.15 -4.08 -19.01
C THR A 49 7.53 -3.90 -20.49
N GLY A 50 8.77 -3.48 -20.75
CA GLY A 50 9.20 -3.05 -22.08
C GLY A 50 8.48 -1.80 -22.60
N LYS A 51 7.79 -1.06 -21.71
CA LYS A 51 6.97 0.11 -22.06
C LYS A 51 7.52 1.37 -21.43
N ASP A 52 7.31 2.50 -22.11
CA ASP A 52 7.64 3.83 -21.60
C ASP A 52 6.41 4.51 -21.00
N PHE A 53 6.64 5.53 -20.17
CA PHE A 53 5.60 6.33 -19.51
C PHE A 53 6.14 7.72 -19.18
N ARG A 54 5.23 8.66 -18.90
CA ARG A 54 5.58 10.00 -18.42
C ARG A 54 5.84 10.01 -16.93
N PHE A 55 6.85 10.78 -16.53
CA PHE A 55 7.21 10.97 -15.13
C PHE A 55 7.35 12.45 -14.81
N TYR A 56 6.80 12.85 -13.66
CA TYR A 56 6.95 14.18 -13.08
C TYR A 56 7.49 14.06 -11.66
N GLU A 57 8.65 14.68 -11.42
CA GLU A 57 9.18 14.84 -10.06
C GLU A 57 8.46 16.02 -9.40
N VAL A 58 7.45 15.69 -8.56
CA VAL A 58 6.58 16.71 -7.97
C VAL A 58 6.16 16.33 -6.56
N ASP A 59 6.19 17.33 -5.66
CA ASP A 59 5.55 17.24 -4.36
C ASP A 59 4.09 17.65 -4.50
N LEU A 60 3.16 16.85 -3.96
CA LEU A 60 1.72 17.15 -4.03
C LEU A 60 1.33 18.44 -3.28
N LEU A 61 2.19 18.96 -2.42
CA LEU A 61 2.01 20.27 -1.77
C LEU A 61 2.22 21.44 -2.75
N ASP A 62 2.90 21.20 -3.88
CA ASP A 62 3.12 22.19 -4.94
C ASP A 62 1.98 22.13 -5.96
N LEU A 63 0.91 22.89 -5.69
CA LEU A 63 -0.28 22.90 -6.54
C LEU A 63 0.01 23.31 -7.98
N GLU A 64 0.92 24.26 -8.21
CA GLU A 64 1.22 24.75 -9.57
C GLU A 64 1.87 23.64 -10.41
N LYS A 65 2.84 22.92 -9.86
CA LYS A 65 3.44 21.78 -10.55
C LYS A 65 2.47 20.61 -10.72
N LEU A 66 1.58 20.41 -9.75
CA LEU A 66 0.56 19.36 -9.84
C LEU A 66 -0.47 19.68 -10.94
N GLU A 67 -0.95 20.94 -11.03
CA GLU A 67 -1.85 21.39 -12.09
C GLU A 67 -1.23 21.22 -13.47
N LYS A 68 0.07 21.48 -13.62
CA LYS A 68 0.79 21.31 -14.88
C LYS A 68 0.70 19.88 -15.43
N ILE A 69 0.64 18.86 -14.57
CA ILE A 69 0.43 17.48 -15.01
C ILE A 69 -0.90 17.35 -15.76
N PHE A 70 -1.96 17.94 -15.24
CA PHE A 70 -3.29 17.90 -15.87
C PHE A 70 -3.39 18.82 -17.09
N GLU A 71 -2.63 19.92 -17.15
CA GLU A 71 -2.56 20.79 -18.34
C GLU A 71 -1.90 20.09 -19.52
N GLU A 72 -0.83 19.34 -19.26
CA GLU A 72 -0.04 18.67 -20.28
C GLU A 72 -0.59 17.29 -20.70
N ASN A 73 -1.56 16.75 -19.92
CA ASN A 73 -2.06 15.40 -20.11
C ASN A 73 -3.57 15.30 -19.93
N SER A 74 -4.22 14.51 -20.77
CA SER A 74 -5.56 14.02 -20.48
C SER A 74 -5.46 12.93 -19.42
N VAL A 75 -6.03 13.13 -18.23
CA VAL A 75 -6.03 12.18 -17.11
C VAL A 75 -7.45 11.65 -16.92
N ASP A 76 -7.65 10.35 -17.11
CA ASP A 76 -8.96 9.71 -17.00
C ASP A 76 -9.30 9.29 -15.57
N ALA A 77 -8.29 8.88 -14.78
CA ALA A 77 -8.43 8.55 -13.38
C ALA A 77 -7.10 8.71 -12.63
N VAL A 78 -7.17 8.79 -11.31
CA VAL A 78 -6.01 8.91 -10.43
C VAL A 78 -5.95 7.71 -9.48
N ILE A 79 -4.76 7.13 -9.29
CA ILE A 79 -4.47 6.26 -8.14
C ILE A 79 -3.58 7.06 -7.19
N HIS A 80 -4.03 7.20 -5.94
CA HIS A 80 -3.37 8.03 -4.96
C HIS A 80 -2.69 7.20 -3.88
N PHE A 81 -1.37 6.93 -4.05
CA PHE A 81 -0.51 6.28 -3.07
C PHE A 81 0.31 7.24 -2.23
N ALA A 82 0.64 8.42 -2.78
CA ALA A 82 1.55 9.35 -2.14
C ALA A 82 1.11 9.72 -0.72
N GLY A 83 2.02 9.53 0.24
CA GLY A 83 1.78 9.83 1.66
C GLY A 83 2.74 9.08 2.57
N TYR A 84 3.04 9.68 3.72
CA TYR A 84 3.84 9.03 4.76
C TYR A 84 3.05 7.91 5.43
N LYS A 85 3.71 6.77 5.73
CA LYS A 85 3.06 5.54 6.21
C LYS A 85 3.60 4.99 7.53
N ALA A 86 4.66 5.54 8.10
CA ALA A 86 5.31 4.99 9.28
C ALA A 86 4.55 5.39 10.56
N VAL A 87 3.88 4.41 11.20
CA VAL A 87 3.05 4.61 12.40
C VAL A 87 3.85 5.25 13.53
N GLY A 88 5.03 4.73 13.86
CA GLY A 88 5.87 5.27 14.94
C GLY A 88 6.32 6.70 14.68
N GLU A 89 6.75 7.03 13.46
CA GLU A 89 7.10 8.40 13.08
C GLU A 89 5.89 9.33 13.17
N SER A 90 4.70 8.85 12.81
CA SER A 90 3.48 9.67 12.87
C SER A 90 3.16 10.13 14.30
N VAL A 91 3.42 9.28 15.29
CA VAL A 91 3.25 9.63 16.71
C VAL A 91 4.29 10.67 17.15
N ALA A 92 5.54 10.52 16.70
CA ALA A 92 6.61 11.47 17.02
C ALA A 92 6.48 12.81 16.27
N GLN A 93 5.91 12.82 15.06
CA GLN A 93 5.82 13.98 14.19
C GLN A 93 4.41 14.15 13.57
N PRO A 94 3.35 14.29 14.37
CA PRO A 94 1.97 14.28 13.87
C PRO A 94 1.68 15.39 12.87
N VAL A 95 2.17 16.61 13.10
CA VAL A 95 1.94 17.74 12.20
C VAL A 95 2.52 17.49 10.81
N LYS A 96 3.70 16.87 10.72
CA LYS A 96 4.31 16.46 9.45
C LYS A 96 3.38 15.52 8.67
N TYR A 97 2.76 14.54 9.35
CA TYR A 97 1.85 13.56 8.73
C TYR A 97 0.55 14.21 8.28
N TYR A 98 -0.08 15.01 9.12
CA TYR A 98 -1.32 15.72 8.73
C TYR A 98 -1.07 16.69 7.58
N HIS A 99 -0.01 17.48 7.64
CA HIS A 99 0.33 18.41 6.58
C HIS A 99 0.60 17.70 5.27
N ASN A 100 1.47 16.70 5.25
CA ASN A 100 1.82 15.98 4.02
C ASN A 100 0.62 15.22 3.45
N ASN A 101 -0.02 14.38 4.24
CA ASN A 101 -1.02 13.44 3.72
C ASN A 101 -2.34 14.14 3.41
N ILE A 102 -2.84 15.00 4.30
CA ILE A 102 -4.14 15.65 4.11
C ILE A 102 -4.00 16.83 3.13
N THR A 103 -3.06 17.74 3.34
CA THR A 103 -2.91 18.90 2.45
C THR A 103 -2.54 18.45 1.04
N GLY A 104 -1.63 17.49 0.87
CA GLY A 104 -1.29 16.93 -0.44
C GLY A 104 -2.51 16.34 -1.15
N THR A 105 -3.35 15.59 -0.43
CA THR A 105 -4.61 15.07 -0.99
C THR A 105 -5.59 16.18 -1.38
N LEU A 106 -5.72 17.23 -0.55
CA LEU A 106 -6.58 18.38 -0.87
C LEU A 106 -6.11 19.12 -2.13
N MET A 107 -4.78 19.30 -2.29
CA MET A 107 -4.23 19.89 -3.52
C MET A 107 -4.51 19.01 -4.74
N LEU A 108 -4.37 17.69 -4.60
CA LEU A 108 -4.70 16.74 -5.67
C LEU A 108 -6.17 16.82 -6.07
N ILE A 109 -7.10 16.78 -5.11
CA ILE A 109 -8.54 16.88 -5.36
C ILE A 109 -8.87 18.22 -6.05
N LYS A 110 -8.24 19.32 -5.61
CA LYS A 110 -8.42 20.64 -6.22
C LYS A 110 -7.97 20.67 -7.68
N ALA A 111 -6.81 20.10 -7.99
CA ALA A 111 -6.33 19.99 -9.36
C ALA A 111 -7.26 19.08 -10.20
N MET A 112 -7.64 17.92 -9.69
CA MET A 112 -8.57 17.00 -10.34
C MET A 112 -9.90 17.69 -10.70
N ALA A 113 -10.51 18.39 -9.74
CA ALA A 113 -11.77 19.10 -9.96
C ALA A 113 -11.65 20.21 -11.02
N LYS A 114 -10.56 20.99 -10.98
CA LYS A 114 -10.29 22.08 -11.93
C LYS A 114 -10.21 21.57 -13.39
N TYR A 115 -9.59 20.40 -13.59
CA TYR A 115 -9.38 19.81 -14.92
C TYR A 115 -10.40 18.72 -15.29
N GLY A 116 -11.46 18.54 -14.48
CA GLY A 116 -12.57 17.64 -14.78
C GLY A 116 -12.27 16.14 -14.59
N CYS A 117 -11.14 15.77 -13.98
CA CYS A 117 -10.85 14.40 -13.62
C CYS A 117 -11.54 14.08 -12.28
N LYS A 118 -12.66 13.34 -12.31
CA LYS A 118 -13.49 13.04 -11.13
C LYS A 118 -13.45 11.56 -10.72
N LYS A 119 -12.38 10.84 -11.05
CA LYS A 119 -12.24 9.40 -10.76
C LYS A 119 -10.97 9.15 -9.98
N ILE A 120 -11.11 8.58 -8.77
CA ILE A 120 -9.97 8.34 -7.87
C ILE A 120 -10.05 6.99 -7.17
N VAL A 121 -8.93 6.28 -7.16
CA VAL A 121 -8.66 5.13 -6.31
C VAL A 121 -7.71 5.56 -5.21
N PHE A 122 -8.18 5.54 -3.97
CA PHE A 122 -7.41 6.00 -2.81
C PHE A 122 -6.83 4.82 -2.02
N SER A 123 -5.53 4.90 -1.75
CA SER A 123 -4.79 4.02 -0.86
C SER A 123 -5.18 4.27 0.60
N SER A 124 -6.24 3.60 1.06
CA SER A 124 -6.61 3.59 2.48
C SER A 124 -5.90 2.45 3.22
N SER A 125 -6.31 2.12 4.41
CA SER A 125 -5.62 1.16 5.27
C SER A 125 -6.60 0.50 6.25
N ALA A 126 -6.34 -0.76 6.63
CA ALA A 126 -7.07 -1.44 7.71
C ALA A 126 -6.93 -0.72 9.07
N THR A 127 -5.97 0.20 9.23
CA THR A 127 -5.84 1.02 10.46
C THR A 127 -7.05 1.92 10.72
N VAL A 128 -7.94 2.13 9.74
CA VAL A 128 -9.19 2.89 9.90
C VAL A 128 -10.27 2.14 10.68
N TYR A 129 -10.12 0.84 10.91
CA TYR A 129 -11.09 0.06 11.69
C TYR A 129 -10.91 0.22 13.21
N GLY A 130 -9.76 0.70 13.66
CA GLY A 130 -9.46 0.85 15.08
C GLY A 130 -9.44 -0.49 15.85
N PRO A 131 -9.42 -0.44 17.19
CA PRO A 131 -9.17 -1.63 18.01
C PRO A 131 -10.43 -2.35 18.52
N VAL A 132 -11.63 -1.79 18.31
CA VAL A 132 -12.85 -2.26 18.98
C VAL A 132 -13.73 -3.18 18.13
N ASN A 133 -13.45 -3.26 16.84
CA ASN A 133 -14.24 -4.08 15.93
C ASN A 133 -13.87 -5.58 16.07
N PRO A 134 -14.88 -6.48 15.97
CA PRO A 134 -14.59 -7.91 15.90
C PRO A 134 -13.93 -8.27 14.56
N ILE A 135 -13.16 -9.34 14.54
CA ILE A 135 -12.58 -9.92 13.33
C ILE A 135 -13.50 -11.03 12.77
N PRO A 136 -13.54 -11.23 11.44
CA PRO A 136 -12.88 -10.47 10.36
C PRO A 136 -13.48 -9.08 10.14
N TYR A 137 -12.65 -8.11 9.72
CA TYR A 137 -13.11 -6.75 9.45
C TYR A 137 -13.93 -6.67 8.16
N VAL A 138 -15.08 -6.01 8.24
CA VAL A 138 -16.04 -5.75 7.15
C VAL A 138 -16.14 -4.25 6.90
N GLU A 139 -16.41 -3.84 5.66
CA GLU A 139 -16.30 -2.45 5.22
C GLU A 139 -17.31 -1.48 5.86
N ASP A 140 -18.46 -1.97 6.30
CA ASP A 140 -19.52 -1.20 6.96
C ASP A 140 -19.34 -1.05 8.48
N MET A 141 -18.29 -1.65 9.06
CA MET A 141 -17.97 -1.49 10.47
C MET A 141 -17.63 -0.04 10.82
N PRO A 142 -17.93 0.40 12.05
CA PRO A 142 -17.51 1.71 12.55
C PRO A 142 -16.01 1.94 12.36
N THR A 143 -15.65 3.13 11.90
CA THR A 143 -14.24 3.48 11.68
C THR A 143 -13.72 4.38 12.79
N SER A 144 -12.50 4.11 13.22
CA SER A 144 -11.73 4.91 14.18
C SER A 144 -10.23 4.71 13.91
N ALA A 145 -9.38 5.49 14.56
CA ALA A 145 -7.94 5.32 14.44
C ALA A 145 -7.26 5.50 15.80
N THR A 146 -6.07 4.94 15.97
CA THR A 146 -5.32 4.98 17.22
C THR A 146 -4.02 5.79 17.13
N ASN A 147 -3.66 6.25 15.94
CA ASN A 147 -2.43 6.99 15.69
C ASN A 147 -2.61 8.01 14.55
N PRO A 148 -1.73 9.02 14.43
CA PRO A 148 -1.87 10.07 13.43
C PRO A 148 -1.87 9.57 11.99
N TYR A 149 -1.08 8.54 11.65
CA TYR A 149 -1.14 7.94 10.31
C TYR A 149 -2.55 7.37 10.01
N GLY A 150 -3.10 6.57 10.92
CA GLY A 150 -4.46 6.04 10.77
C GLY A 150 -5.51 7.15 10.65
N TYR A 151 -5.38 8.21 11.46
CA TYR A 151 -6.25 9.38 11.35
C TYR A 151 -6.13 10.10 10.01
N THR A 152 -4.93 10.20 9.40
CA THR A 152 -4.83 10.78 8.05
C THR A 152 -5.62 9.98 7.03
N LYS A 153 -5.57 8.64 7.09
CA LYS A 153 -6.34 7.77 6.18
C LYS A 153 -7.85 7.92 6.41
N LEU A 154 -8.29 7.89 7.66
CA LEU A 154 -9.69 8.05 8.03
C LEU A 154 -10.25 9.41 7.61
N MET A 155 -9.52 10.50 7.86
CA MET A 155 -9.93 11.85 7.48
C MET A 155 -10.01 11.99 5.95
N ILE A 156 -9.07 11.42 5.20
CA ILE A 156 -9.11 11.45 3.72
C ILE A 156 -10.30 10.64 3.19
N GLU A 157 -10.64 9.48 3.79
CA GLU A 157 -11.88 8.77 3.42
C GLU A 157 -13.11 9.67 3.61
N GLN A 158 -13.17 10.42 4.73
CA GLN A 158 -14.28 11.33 4.98
C GLN A 158 -14.30 12.50 3.98
N ILE A 159 -13.15 13.13 3.72
CA ILE A 159 -13.03 14.19 2.74
C ILE A 159 -13.51 13.74 1.36
N LEU A 160 -13.11 12.55 0.92
CA LEU A 160 -13.54 12.01 -0.37
C LEU A 160 -15.05 11.72 -0.43
N LYS A 161 -15.65 11.24 0.68
CA LYS A 161 -17.10 11.09 0.80
C LYS A 161 -17.81 12.44 0.68
N ASP A 162 -17.31 13.47 1.35
CA ASP A 162 -17.89 14.81 1.31
C ASP A 162 -17.74 15.46 -0.08
N VAL A 163 -16.63 15.18 -0.79
CA VAL A 163 -16.44 15.58 -2.20
C VAL A 163 -17.51 14.95 -3.09
N PHE A 164 -17.81 13.65 -2.92
CA PHE A 164 -18.89 13.00 -3.66
C PHE A 164 -20.27 13.60 -3.33
N VAL A 165 -20.54 13.90 -2.06
CA VAL A 165 -21.81 14.53 -1.66
C VAL A 165 -21.96 15.91 -2.31
N SER A 166 -20.88 16.67 -2.45
CA SER A 166 -20.90 17.99 -3.09
C SER A 166 -21.06 17.93 -4.61
N ASP A 167 -20.65 16.81 -5.22
CA ASP A 167 -20.67 16.61 -6.68
C ASP A 167 -20.75 15.10 -6.99
N ASN A 168 -21.96 14.60 -7.29
CA ASN A 168 -22.22 13.19 -7.52
C ASN A 168 -21.66 12.63 -8.85
N ASP A 169 -20.92 13.43 -9.61
CA ASP A 169 -20.19 12.96 -10.80
C ASP A 169 -18.87 12.25 -10.44
N TRP A 170 -18.43 12.35 -9.20
CA TRP A 170 -17.23 11.66 -8.76
C TRP A 170 -17.44 10.15 -8.71
N SER A 171 -16.36 9.42 -8.96
CA SER A 171 -16.21 7.98 -8.77
C SER A 171 -15.00 7.71 -7.88
N ILE A 172 -15.23 7.10 -6.71
CA ILE A 172 -14.24 7.01 -5.65
C ILE A 172 -14.19 5.57 -5.14
N SER A 173 -13.01 4.98 -5.17
CA SER A 173 -12.74 3.69 -4.53
C SER A 173 -11.75 3.87 -3.38
N LEU A 174 -12.16 3.49 -2.17
CA LEU A 174 -11.37 3.57 -0.94
C LEU A 174 -10.85 2.17 -0.63
N LEU A 175 -9.60 1.87 -1.02
CA LEU A 175 -9.03 0.54 -0.85
C LEU A 175 -8.37 0.40 0.52
N ARG A 176 -8.94 -0.38 1.41
CA ARG A 176 -8.43 -0.66 2.75
C ARG A 176 -7.56 -1.88 2.72
N TYR A 177 -6.24 -1.69 2.59
CA TYR A 177 -5.33 -2.83 2.61
C TYR A 177 -4.90 -3.23 4.01
N PHE A 178 -4.54 -4.52 4.10
CA PHE A 178 -3.96 -5.10 5.30
C PHE A 178 -2.42 -5.00 5.22
N ASN A 179 -1.66 -6.07 5.26
CA ASN A 179 -0.21 -6.01 5.32
C ASN A 179 0.42 -6.44 3.98
N PRO A 180 0.71 -5.50 3.05
CA PRO A 180 1.35 -5.88 1.78
C PRO A 180 2.79 -6.33 2.02
N ILE A 181 3.12 -7.49 1.46
CA ILE A 181 4.45 -8.10 1.46
C ILE A 181 4.73 -8.75 0.11
N GLY A 182 5.88 -9.36 -0.06
CA GLY A 182 6.28 -9.94 -1.33
C GLY A 182 7.08 -8.98 -2.19
N ALA A 183 7.35 -9.40 -3.40
CA ALA A 183 8.04 -8.62 -4.42
C ALA A 183 7.60 -9.09 -5.82
N HIS A 184 7.96 -8.38 -6.86
CA HIS A 184 7.71 -8.83 -8.22
C HIS A 184 8.52 -10.11 -8.52
N PRO A 185 7.93 -11.14 -9.17
CA PRO A 185 8.60 -12.42 -9.43
C PRO A 185 9.94 -12.30 -10.18
N SER A 186 10.15 -11.23 -10.95
CA SER A 186 11.43 -10.95 -11.59
C SER A 186 12.58 -10.71 -10.60
N GLY A 187 12.29 -10.33 -9.36
CA GLY A 187 13.26 -9.87 -8.37
C GLY A 187 13.84 -8.49 -8.67
N LEU A 188 13.23 -7.71 -9.58
CA LEU A 188 13.70 -6.37 -9.93
C LEU A 188 13.10 -5.27 -9.06
N ILE A 189 11.85 -5.39 -8.64
CA ILE A 189 11.18 -4.43 -7.73
C ILE A 189 10.63 -5.14 -6.51
N GLY A 190 10.68 -4.47 -5.35
CA GLY A 190 10.26 -4.97 -4.04
C GLY A 190 10.25 -3.86 -3.01
N GLU A 191 10.01 -4.18 -1.73
CA GLU A 191 10.04 -3.19 -0.66
C GLU A 191 11.48 -2.89 -0.26
N ASP A 192 11.89 -1.63 -0.46
CA ASP A 192 13.24 -1.12 -0.13
C ASP A 192 13.14 0.18 0.67
N PRO A 193 12.80 0.09 1.96
CA PRO A 193 12.61 1.27 2.80
C PRO A 193 13.93 1.96 3.12
N ASN A 194 13.89 3.28 3.25
CA ASN A 194 15.02 4.05 3.74
C ASN A 194 15.27 3.76 5.24
N GLY A 195 16.50 3.40 5.60
CA GLY A 195 16.91 3.12 6.97
C GLY A 195 16.44 1.76 7.51
N ILE A 196 16.22 1.68 8.84
CA ILE A 196 15.76 0.45 9.49
C ILE A 196 14.28 0.24 9.23
N PRO A 197 13.87 -0.92 8.68
CA PRO A 197 12.47 -1.20 8.41
C PRO A 197 11.59 -1.24 9.66
N ASN A 198 10.39 -0.69 9.55
CA ASN A 198 9.37 -0.78 10.60
C ASN A 198 8.42 -1.98 10.40
N ASN A 199 8.34 -2.52 9.18
CA ASN A 199 7.49 -3.67 8.83
C ASN A 199 8.25 -4.99 9.01
N LEU A 200 7.51 -6.05 9.32
CA LEU A 200 8.06 -7.37 9.64
C LEU A 200 8.92 -7.94 8.52
N LEU A 201 8.36 -8.07 7.31
CA LEU A 201 9.06 -8.80 6.23
C LEU A 201 10.33 -8.09 5.73
N PRO A 202 10.35 -6.78 5.46
CA PRO A 202 11.61 -6.11 5.11
C PRO A 202 12.64 -6.14 6.24
N TYR A 203 12.22 -6.20 7.52
CA TYR A 203 13.14 -6.42 8.64
C TYR A 203 13.77 -7.83 8.57
N ILE A 204 12.95 -8.87 8.37
CA ILE A 204 13.41 -10.26 8.18
C ILE A 204 14.38 -10.35 7.00
N CYS A 205 14.07 -9.69 5.89
CA CYS A 205 14.96 -9.60 4.72
C CYS A 205 16.35 -9.04 5.09
N GLN A 206 16.41 -7.98 5.87
CA GLN A 206 17.68 -7.38 6.29
C GLN A 206 18.46 -8.28 7.28
N VAL A 207 17.78 -9.05 8.12
CA VAL A 207 18.42 -10.09 8.94
C VAL A 207 19.02 -11.19 8.06
N ALA A 208 18.26 -11.66 7.06
CA ALA A 208 18.70 -12.76 6.19
C ALA A 208 19.94 -12.42 5.34
N VAL A 209 20.09 -11.15 4.95
CA VAL A 209 21.29 -10.68 4.22
C VAL A 209 22.41 -10.16 5.15
N GLY A 210 22.22 -10.25 6.48
CA GLY A 210 23.23 -9.91 7.50
C GLY A 210 23.38 -8.41 7.80
N LYS A 211 22.45 -7.56 7.35
CA LYS A 211 22.44 -6.13 7.69
C LYS A 211 21.97 -5.86 9.13
N LEU A 212 21.07 -6.70 9.64
CA LEU A 212 20.58 -6.67 11.01
C LEU A 212 20.95 -7.97 11.72
N GLU A 213 21.23 -7.88 13.03
CA GLU A 213 21.71 -9.00 13.81
C GLU A 213 20.65 -10.07 14.01
N ARG A 214 19.42 -9.68 14.33
CA ARG A 214 18.31 -10.58 14.67
C ARG A 214 16.95 -9.90 14.56
N LEU A 215 15.89 -10.70 14.41
CA LEU A 215 14.51 -10.24 14.46
C LEU A 215 14.06 -10.00 15.90
N GLY A 216 13.37 -8.88 16.16
CA GLY A 216 12.60 -8.68 17.39
C GLY A 216 11.17 -9.18 17.21
N VAL A 217 10.74 -10.17 18.00
CA VAL A 217 9.35 -10.66 18.05
C VAL A 217 8.68 -9.99 19.25
N PHE A 218 7.71 -9.11 19.00
CA PHE A 218 7.08 -8.29 20.02
C PHE A 218 5.85 -8.97 20.63
N GLY A 219 6.07 -9.65 21.78
CA GLY A 219 5.09 -10.48 22.48
C GLY A 219 5.00 -11.89 21.92
N ASP A 220 4.92 -12.86 22.84
CA ASP A 220 4.68 -14.29 22.61
C ASP A 220 3.56 -14.83 23.52
N ASP A 221 2.79 -13.93 24.09
CA ASP A 221 1.76 -14.19 25.10
C ASP A 221 0.38 -13.66 24.70
N TYR A 222 0.15 -13.35 23.38
CA TYR A 222 -1.16 -13.01 22.84
C TYR A 222 -2.08 -14.26 22.83
N ASP A 223 -3.39 -14.03 22.88
CA ASP A 223 -4.39 -15.07 22.66
C ASP A 223 -4.50 -15.40 21.14
N THR A 224 -3.49 -16.12 20.67
CA THR A 224 -3.29 -16.54 19.27
C THR A 224 -2.62 -17.91 19.26
N PRO A 225 -2.63 -18.67 18.15
CA PRO A 225 -2.15 -20.05 18.11
C PRO A 225 -0.72 -20.28 18.61
N ASP A 226 0.19 -19.33 18.37
CA ASP A 226 1.61 -19.40 18.78
C ASP A 226 2.03 -18.29 19.75
N GLY A 227 1.06 -17.52 20.25
CA GLY A 227 1.29 -16.41 21.16
C GLY A 227 1.75 -15.13 20.50
N THR A 228 2.06 -15.11 19.19
CA THR A 228 2.51 -13.91 18.49
C THR A 228 1.36 -13.21 17.74
N GLY A 229 1.55 -11.96 17.34
CA GLY A 229 0.53 -11.19 16.65
C GLY A 229 0.18 -11.78 15.28
N VAL A 230 -1.11 -11.88 14.96
CA VAL A 230 -1.64 -12.40 13.70
C VAL A 230 -2.11 -11.28 12.79
N ARG A 231 -1.69 -11.30 11.53
CA ARG A 231 -2.00 -10.28 10.51
C ARG A 231 -2.41 -10.93 9.20
N ASP A 232 -3.25 -10.23 8.44
CA ASP A 232 -3.55 -10.59 7.06
C ASP A 232 -2.43 -10.04 6.16
N TYR A 233 -1.58 -10.93 5.67
CA TYR A 233 -0.55 -10.59 4.71
C TYR A 233 -1.05 -10.82 3.29
N ILE A 234 -0.89 -9.81 2.44
CA ILE A 234 -1.28 -9.85 1.03
C ILE A 234 -0.06 -9.67 0.13
N HIS A 235 0.03 -10.47 -0.92
CA HIS A 235 1.09 -10.30 -1.91
C HIS A 235 0.94 -8.97 -2.64
N VAL A 236 2.03 -8.21 -2.78
CA VAL A 236 2.00 -6.89 -3.44
C VAL A 236 1.50 -6.95 -4.89
N CYS A 237 1.71 -8.07 -5.60
CA CYS A 237 1.17 -8.26 -6.94
C CYS A 237 -0.36 -8.48 -6.92
N ASP A 238 -0.91 -9.22 -5.94
CA ASP A 238 -2.36 -9.32 -5.75
C ASP A 238 -2.95 -7.95 -5.42
N LEU A 239 -2.28 -7.19 -4.58
CA LEU A 239 -2.70 -5.82 -4.26
C LEU A 239 -2.68 -4.91 -5.49
N ALA A 240 -1.65 -5.02 -6.34
CA ALA A 240 -1.57 -4.29 -7.61
C ALA A 240 -2.72 -4.67 -8.56
N ASP A 241 -3.06 -5.96 -8.66
CA ASP A 241 -4.23 -6.44 -9.42
C ASP A 241 -5.54 -5.90 -8.85
N GLY A 242 -5.65 -5.78 -7.51
CA GLY A 242 -6.79 -5.15 -6.84
C GLY A 242 -6.97 -3.68 -7.25
N HIS A 243 -5.86 -2.93 -7.37
CA HIS A 243 -5.90 -1.56 -7.88
C HIS A 243 -6.31 -1.48 -9.34
N LEU A 244 -5.82 -2.41 -10.18
CA LEU A 244 -6.25 -2.51 -11.57
C LEU A 244 -7.75 -2.74 -11.68
N CYS A 245 -8.32 -3.61 -10.85
CA CYS A 245 -9.76 -3.86 -10.80
C CYS A 245 -10.53 -2.62 -10.30
N ALA A 246 -10.02 -1.92 -9.29
CA ALA A 246 -10.61 -0.69 -8.80
C ALA A 246 -10.59 0.43 -9.85
N VAL A 247 -9.52 0.55 -10.64
CA VAL A 247 -9.47 1.50 -11.78
C VAL A 247 -10.55 1.18 -12.80
N LYS A 248 -10.72 -0.08 -13.21
CA LYS A 248 -11.80 -0.48 -14.10
C LYS A 248 -13.17 -0.08 -13.54
N TYR A 249 -13.38 -0.34 -12.24
CA TYR A 249 -14.62 0.00 -11.57
C TYR A 249 -14.91 1.51 -11.59
N VAL A 250 -13.96 2.36 -11.17
CA VAL A 250 -14.19 3.82 -11.15
C VAL A 250 -14.31 4.45 -12.55
N LEU A 251 -13.80 3.80 -13.60
CA LEU A 251 -13.99 4.24 -14.98
C LEU A 251 -15.44 4.06 -15.46
N GLU A 252 -16.16 3.08 -14.91
CA GLU A 252 -17.49 2.65 -15.38
C GLU A 252 -18.61 3.04 -14.41
N HIS A 253 -18.34 3.25 -13.13
CA HIS A 253 -19.33 3.48 -12.08
C HIS A 253 -19.09 4.80 -11.37
N LYS A 254 -20.17 5.46 -10.92
CA LYS A 254 -20.12 6.62 -10.02
C LYS A 254 -20.41 6.17 -8.59
N GLY A 255 -19.98 6.95 -7.62
CA GLY A 255 -20.23 6.66 -6.22
C GLY A 255 -18.98 6.57 -5.38
N VAL A 256 -19.12 6.16 -4.13
CA VAL A 256 -18.04 5.94 -3.18
C VAL A 256 -18.12 4.53 -2.64
N GLU A 257 -17.11 3.73 -2.91
CA GLU A 257 -17.02 2.36 -2.42
C GLU A 257 -15.77 2.15 -1.58
N ALA A 258 -15.95 1.73 -0.32
CA ALA A 258 -14.86 1.20 0.49
C ALA A 258 -14.76 -0.31 0.25
N VAL A 259 -13.53 -0.81 0.01
CA VAL A 259 -13.29 -2.22 -0.31
C VAL A 259 -12.03 -2.71 0.39
N ASN A 260 -12.14 -3.84 1.12
CA ASN A 260 -11.00 -4.51 1.73
C ASN A 260 -10.18 -5.27 0.70
N LEU A 261 -8.86 -5.08 0.73
CA LEU A 261 -7.92 -5.90 -0.04
C LEU A 261 -7.01 -6.66 0.94
N GLY A 262 -7.30 -7.92 1.11
CA GLY A 262 -6.59 -8.88 1.95
C GLY A 262 -6.74 -10.29 1.40
N THR A 263 -6.22 -11.26 2.12
CA THR A 263 -6.39 -12.70 1.81
C THR A 263 -7.59 -13.31 2.55
N GLY A 264 -8.07 -12.63 3.59
CA GLY A 264 -9.05 -13.17 4.53
C GLY A 264 -8.47 -14.21 5.49
N LYS A 265 -7.14 -14.38 5.50
CA LYS A 265 -6.42 -15.34 6.32
C LYS A 265 -5.40 -14.61 7.18
N GLY A 266 -5.37 -14.94 8.48
CA GLY A 266 -4.34 -14.45 9.37
C GLY A 266 -3.13 -15.37 9.38
N SER A 267 -1.92 -14.78 9.38
CA SER A 267 -0.66 -15.49 9.65
C SER A 267 0.06 -14.82 10.81
N SER A 268 0.71 -15.61 11.64
CA SER A 268 1.46 -15.15 12.81
C SER A 268 2.84 -14.62 12.43
N VAL A 269 3.54 -13.99 13.39
CA VAL A 269 4.93 -13.58 13.17
C VAL A 269 5.82 -14.79 12.92
N PHE A 270 5.60 -15.91 13.62
CA PHE A 270 6.39 -17.13 13.41
C PHE A 270 6.01 -17.83 12.09
N ASP A 271 4.75 -17.80 11.63
CA ASP A 271 4.40 -18.30 10.31
C ASP A 271 5.21 -17.59 9.22
N VAL A 272 5.29 -16.26 9.29
CA VAL A 272 6.08 -15.45 8.31
C VAL A 272 7.58 -15.77 8.43
N LEU A 273 8.10 -15.87 9.64
CA LEU A 273 9.52 -16.17 9.88
C LEU A 273 9.88 -17.56 9.29
N HIS A 274 9.13 -18.61 9.65
CA HIS A 274 9.41 -19.97 9.21
C HIS A 274 9.23 -20.13 7.68
N SER A 275 8.21 -19.50 7.09
CA SER A 275 8.06 -19.47 5.64
C SER A 275 9.25 -18.79 4.97
N PHE A 276 9.76 -17.69 5.54
CA PHE A 276 10.94 -17.00 4.98
C PHE A 276 12.23 -17.81 5.17
N GLU A 277 12.40 -18.49 6.32
CA GLU A 277 13.53 -19.42 6.55
C GLU A 277 13.57 -20.55 5.50
N LYS A 278 12.39 -21.10 5.17
CA LYS A 278 12.24 -22.08 4.09
C LYS A 278 12.65 -21.49 2.73
N ALA A 279 12.24 -20.25 2.44
CA ALA A 279 12.56 -19.58 1.18
C ALA A 279 14.07 -19.27 1.05
N CYS A 280 14.73 -18.82 2.11
CA CYS A 280 16.15 -18.48 2.09
C CYS A 280 17.10 -19.65 2.41
N GLY A 281 16.58 -20.79 2.88
CA GLY A 281 17.36 -21.97 3.25
C GLY A 281 18.23 -21.78 4.50
N LYS A 282 17.89 -20.83 5.38
CA LYS A 282 18.67 -20.50 6.59
C LYS A 282 17.73 -20.34 7.78
N GLN A 283 18.17 -20.74 8.97
CA GLN A 283 17.55 -20.31 10.22
C GLN A 283 17.97 -18.87 10.54
N LEU A 284 17.00 -18.04 10.92
CA LEU A 284 17.23 -16.63 11.21
C LEU A 284 17.16 -16.37 12.71
N PRO A 285 18.14 -15.68 13.29
CA PRO A 285 18.15 -15.38 14.72
C PRO A 285 17.02 -14.43 15.08
N TYR A 286 16.31 -14.72 16.17
CA TYR A 286 15.29 -13.84 16.71
C TYR A 286 15.39 -13.72 18.25
N LYS A 287 14.73 -12.72 18.80
CA LYS A 287 14.55 -12.52 20.25
C LYS A 287 13.14 -12.04 20.52
N VAL A 288 12.48 -12.68 21.47
CA VAL A 288 11.21 -12.22 22.01
C VAL A 288 11.43 -10.96 22.85
N LEU A 289 10.61 -9.95 22.61
CA LEU A 289 10.60 -8.65 23.26
C LEU A 289 9.21 -8.40 23.87
N PRO A 290 9.07 -7.49 24.85
CA PRO A 290 7.75 -7.09 25.34
C PRO A 290 6.82 -6.62 24.21
N ARG A 291 5.50 -6.78 24.39
CA ARG A 291 4.48 -6.27 23.46
C ARG A 291 4.68 -4.78 23.19
N ARG A 292 4.43 -4.37 21.95
CA ARG A 292 4.38 -2.94 21.63
C ARG A 292 3.04 -2.37 22.13
N PRO A 293 3.03 -1.15 22.68
CA PRO A 293 1.79 -0.50 23.07
C PRO A 293 0.84 -0.33 21.87
N GLY A 294 -0.42 -0.75 22.04
CA GLY A 294 -1.46 -0.62 21.02
C GLY A 294 -1.50 -1.72 19.96
N ASP A 295 -0.60 -2.72 20.00
CA ASP A 295 -0.70 -3.88 19.10
C ASP A 295 -1.91 -4.75 19.45
N LEU A 296 -2.70 -5.11 18.45
CA LEU A 296 -3.82 -6.04 18.55
C LEU A 296 -3.34 -7.49 18.42
N PRO A 297 -3.96 -8.46 19.12
CA PRO A 297 -3.65 -9.88 18.96
C PRO A 297 -3.77 -10.35 17.52
N ALA A 298 -4.89 -10.04 16.87
CA ALA A 298 -5.17 -10.45 15.49
C ALA A 298 -6.02 -9.42 14.75
N TYR A 299 -5.80 -9.28 13.44
CA TYR A 299 -6.75 -8.64 12.53
C TYR A 299 -6.55 -9.16 11.09
N TYR A 300 -7.67 -9.41 10.40
CA TYR A 300 -7.72 -9.85 9.01
C TYR A 300 -9.04 -9.44 8.36
N ALA A 301 -9.05 -9.43 7.01
CA ALA A 301 -10.18 -8.97 6.20
C ALA A 301 -11.31 -9.99 6.10
N LYS A 302 -12.53 -9.51 5.86
CA LYS A 302 -13.51 -10.19 5.02
C LYS A 302 -13.41 -9.60 3.62
N THR A 303 -13.33 -10.45 2.59
CA THR A 303 -12.97 -10.04 1.22
C THR A 303 -14.11 -10.23 0.21
N ASP A 304 -15.31 -10.60 0.67
CA ASP A 304 -16.47 -10.88 -0.17
C ASP A 304 -16.81 -9.71 -1.09
N LYS A 305 -16.76 -8.48 -0.57
CA LYS A 305 -17.08 -7.26 -1.33
C LYS A 305 -16.12 -7.04 -2.50
N ALA A 306 -14.83 -7.31 -2.33
CA ALA A 306 -13.86 -7.23 -3.42
C ALA A 306 -14.18 -8.23 -4.55
N LYS A 307 -14.61 -9.43 -4.19
CA LYS A 307 -15.05 -10.44 -5.15
C LYS A 307 -16.33 -10.01 -5.87
N GLU A 308 -17.33 -9.50 -5.14
CA GLU A 308 -18.62 -9.07 -5.70
C GLU A 308 -18.48 -7.88 -6.65
N LEU A 309 -17.76 -6.81 -6.23
CA LEU A 309 -17.66 -5.58 -7.00
C LEU A 309 -16.59 -5.63 -8.10
N PHE A 310 -15.47 -6.28 -7.82
CA PHE A 310 -14.30 -6.24 -8.70
C PHE A 310 -14.02 -7.58 -9.41
N GLY A 311 -14.67 -8.67 -8.99
CA GLY A 311 -14.31 -10.01 -9.42
C GLY A 311 -12.91 -10.42 -8.97
N TRP A 312 -12.38 -9.78 -7.91
CA TRP A 312 -11.01 -9.92 -7.45
C TRP A 312 -10.91 -10.80 -6.19
N GLU A 313 -9.91 -11.67 -6.19
CA GLU A 313 -9.47 -12.47 -5.03
C GLU A 313 -7.95 -12.54 -5.01
N ALA A 314 -7.35 -12.57 -3.81
CA ALA A 314 -5.92 -12.82 -3.64
C ALA A 314 -5.59 -14.28 -4.05
N LYS A 315 -4.47 -14.47 -4.75
CA LYS A 315 -4.06 -15.77 -5.36
C LYS A 315 -2.80 -16.33 -4.70
N TYR A 316 -1.90 -15.47 -4.24
CA TYR A 316 -0.61 -15.90 -3.71
C TYR A 316 -0.73 -16.28 -2.23
N ASP A 317 -0.09 -17.37 -1.86
CA ASP A 317 0.04 -17.81 -0.46
C ASP A 317 1.28 -17.20 0.21
N LEU A 318 1.43 -17.48 1.50
CA LEU A 318 2.53 -16.96 2.30
C LEU A 318 3.91 -17.44 1.81
N ASP A 319 4.01 -18.69 1.36
CA ASP A 319 5.26 -19.26 0.86
C ASP A 319 5.72 -18.52 -0.42
N GLN A 320 4.79 -18.18 -1.31
CA GLN A 320 5.13 -17.39 -2.50
C GLN A 320 5.51 -15.95 -2.13
N MET A 321 4.80 -15.33 -1.18
CA MET A 321 5.12 -13.98 -0.69
C MET A 321 6.55 -13.89 -0.16
N THR A 322 6.95 -14.86 0.65
CA THR A 322 8.30 -14.91 1.24
C THR A 322 9.36 -15.29 0.21
N ALA A 323 9.07 -16.21 -0.72
CA ALA A 323 9.98 -16.60 -1.79
C ALA A 323 10.29 -15.42 -2.73
N ASP A 324 9.28 -14.64 -3.13
CA ASP A 324 9.49 -13.48 -4.00
C ASP A 324 10.24 -12.36 -3.27
N SER A 325 9.98 -12.17 -1.96
CA SER A 325 10.76 -11.24 -1.13
C SER A 325 12.22 -11.65 -1.04
N TRP A 326 12.50 -12.94 -0.84
CA TRP A 326 13.87 -13.45 -0.84
C TRP A 326 14.53 -13.31 -2.22
N ASN A 327 13.82 -13.61 -3.31
CA ASN A 327 14.32 -13.41 -4.67
C ASN A 327 14.71 -11.95 -4.92
N PHE A 328 13.94 -10.99 -4.43
CA PHE A 328 14.25 -9.57 -4.55
C PHE A 328 15.48 -9.18 -3.72
N ILE A 329 15.47 -9.44 -2.41
CA ILE A 329 16.54 -8.96 -1.52
C ILE A 329 17.89 -9.67 -1.80
N SER A 330 17.87 -10.94 -2.19
CA SER A 330 19.10 -11.69 -2.53
C SER A 330 19.79 -11.15 -3.79
N LYS A 331 19.03 -10.66 -4.77
CA LYS A 331 19.53 -9.98 -5.98
C LYS A 331 19.91 -8.53 -5.74
N ASN A 332 19.31 -7.89 -4.74
CA ASN A 332 19.48 -6.47 -4.42
C ASN A 332 19.87 -6.29 -2.94
N PRO A 333 20.98 -6.85 -2.47
CA PRO A 333 21.35 -6.78 -1.06
C PRO A 333 21.58 -5.35 -0.57
N ASN A 334 21.86 -4.41 -1.47
CA ASN A 334 22.04 -2.99 -1.16
C ASN A 334 20.81 -2.11 -1.46
N GLY A 335 19.71 -2.73 -1.83
CA GLY A 335 18.48 -2.06 -2.26
C GLY A 335 18.46 -1.70 -3.75
N LEU A 336 17.50 -0.85 -4.12
CA LEU A 336 17.31 -0.33 -5.48
C LEU A 336 18.33 0.73 -5.82
#